data_f1454abb8fd55fd43bd6e579d08cf303
#
_entry.id   f1454abb8fd55fd43bd6e579d08cf303
#
_cell.length_a   1.000
_cell.length_b   1.000
_cell.length_c   1.000
_cell.angle_alpha   90.00
_cell.angle_beta   90.00
_cell.angle_gamma   90.00
#
_symmetry.space_group_name_H-M   'P 1'
#
loop_
_entity.id
_entity.type
_entity.pdbx_description
1 polymer ?
#
loop_
_entity_poly.entity_id
_entity_poly.type
_entity_poly.pdbx_seq_one_letter_code
_entity_poly.pdbx_strand_id
1 'polypeptide(L)'
;MDISQYGSLMTTKTLPTACAALDYFYSERDNVSRMKQRSADLYKLLLNTTERIARRIEAQKLELAESAKRDELKLKGDLISANLYRIEKGMDKITVENFYDENCPTVEIELDKRLTPSKNMQKYYAEYRKLDTAEKILTERIAQGEDELAYIDSVFDALTRTKSEDEVNELRMELAEQGYLRANKLKGKPPKTKPPIEFTSPDGYTILIGRNNIQNDKLTTKLADKTDIWLHTKNIPGSHVIIRTNGTVPPDDTILYAAGLAAFHSKAKNSSQVPVDYVNIKFVKKPSGAKPGKVIFTNNRTVYITPINPYSEE
;
A
#
# COMPACT_ATOMS: atom_id res chain seq x y z
N MET A 1 -10.78 40.49 23.50
CA MET A 1 -10.20 39.25 24.04
C MET A 1 -8.81 39.14 23.44
N ASP A 2 -7.80 39.23 24.26
CA ASP A 2 -6.44 39.12 23.79
C ASP A 2 -6.08 37.64 23.63
N ILE A 3 -5.89 37.20 22.36
CA ILE A 3 -5.55 35.82 22.01
C ILE A 3 -4.04 35.59 21.85
N SER A 4 -3.24 36.65 22.05
CA SER A 4 -1.78 36.58 21.96
C SER A 4 -1.16 35.61 22.98
N GLN A 5 -1.86 35.39 24.13
CA GLN A 5 -1.44 34.45 25.17
C GLN A 5 -1.39 32.99 24.74
N TYR A 6 -2.01 32.62 23.61
CA TYR A 6 -2.03 31.24 23.12
C TYR A 6 -0.89 30.92 22.16
N GLY A 7 -0.09 31.93 21.78
CA GLY A 7 1.15 31.78 21.00
C GLY A 7 0.98 30.90 19.76
N SER A 8 1.94 30.00 19.54
CA SER A 8 1.96 29.08 18.39
C SER A 8 0.92 27.95 18.42
N LEU A 9 0.14 27.84 19.51
CA LEU A 9 -0.93 26.83 19.63
C LEU A 9 -2.16 27.16 18.78
N MET A 10 -2.28 28.41 18.29
CA MET A 10 -3.42 28.86 17.49
C MET A 10 -2.94 29.60 16.24
N THR A 11 -3.53 29.27 15.10
CA THR A 11 -3.36 30.06 13.87
C THR A 11 -4.30 31.26 13.95
N THR A 12 -3.75 32.47 13.92
CA THR A 12 -4.51 33.70 13.94
C THR A 12 -4.63 34.27 12.53
N LYS A 13 -5.82 34.74 12.17
CA LYS A 13 -6.08 35.43 10.89
C LYS A 13 -6.74 36.77 11.18
N THR A 14 -6.12 37.84 10.71
CA THR A 14 -6.66 39.18 10.82
C THR A 14 -7.59 39.46 9.63
N LEU A 15 -8.78 39.95 9.91
CA LEU A 15 -9.78 40.27 8.88
C LEU A 15 -10.20 41.73 9.01
N PRO A 16 -10.58 42.40 7.90
CA PRO A 16 -10.76 43.85 7.89
C PRO A 16 -11.96 44.34 8.72
N THR A 17 -12.96 43.52 8.95
CA THR A 17 -14.15 43.87 9.72
C THR A 17 -14.66 42.69 10.54
N ALA A 18 -15.40 42.97 11.61
CA ALA A 18 -16.06 41.96 12.44
C ALA A 18 -17.04 41.10 11.61
N CYS A 19 -17.79 41.72 10.67
CA CYS A 19 -18.66 40.96 9.77
C CYS A 19 -17.87 39.99 8.90
N ALA A 20 -16.76 40.42 8.32
CA ALA A 20 -15.89 39.57 7.53
C ALA A 20 -15.30 38.41 8.37
N ALA A 21 -15.01 38.66 9.64
CA ALA A 21 -14.55 37.62 10.57
C ALA A 21 -15.65 36.58 10.89
N LEU A 22 -16.87 37.03 11.10
CA LEU A 22 -18.01 36.14 11.31
C LEU A 22 -18.36 35.33 10.05
N ASP A 23 -18.42 35.97 8.89
CA ASP A 23 -18.68 35.29 7.61
C ASP A 23 -17.61 34.24 7.31
N TYR A 24 -16.34 34.57 7.54
CA TYR A 24 -15.24 33.63 7.39
C TYR A 24 -15.38 32.46 8.37
N PHE A 25 -15.63 32.72 9.67
CA PHE A 25 -15.76 31.70 10.69
C PHE A 25 -16.91 30.74 10.41
N TYR A 26 -18.08 31.26 10.06
CA TYR A 26 -19.25 30.43 9.79
C TYR A 26 -19.12 29.67 8.46
N SER A 27 -18.58 30.30 7.42
CA SER A 27 -18.37 29.63 6.12
C SER A 27 -17.33 28.49 6.24
N GLU A 28 -16.22 28.70 6.93
CA GLU A 28 -15.23 27.66 7.18
C GLU A 28 -15.80 26.52 8.03
N ARG A 29 -16.51 26.84 9.12
CA ARG A 29 -17.15 25.85 9.98
C ARG A 29 -18.18 25.02 9.22
N ASP A 30 -19.00 25.66 8.40
CA ASP A 30 -20.01 24.98 7.58
C ASP A 30 -19.36 24.11 6.51
N ASN A 31 -18.29 24.58 5.87
CA ASN A 31 -17.53 23.80 4.91
C ASN A 31 -16.89 22.56 5.55
N VAL A 32 -16.22 22.71 6.69
CA VAL A 32 -15.64 21.60 7.44
C VAL A 32 -16.71 20.60 7.88
N SER A 33 -17.85 21.08 8.37
CA SER A 33 -18.95 20.20 8.80
C SER A 33 -19.56 19.43 7.64
N ARG A 34 -19.81 20.11 6.50
CA ARG A 34 -20.29 19.49 5.26
C ARG A 34 -19.28 18.47 4.71
N MET A 35 -17.98 18.80 4.71
CA MET A 35 -16.94 17.89 4.28
C MET A 35 -16.88 16.63 5.15
N LYS A 36 -16.92 16.76 6.49
CA LYS A 36 -17.00 15.63 7.41
C LYS A 36 -18.21 14.75 7.15
N GLN A 37 -19.39 15.35 6.96
CA GLN A 37 -20.61 14.59 6.66
C GLN A 37 -20.54 13.86 5.32
N ARG A 38 -20.03 14.53 4.28
CA ARG A 38 -19.94 13.99 2.92
C ARG A 38 -18.83 12.96 2.75
N SER A 39 -17.78 13.01 3.56
CA SER A 39 -16.70 12.00 3.55
C SER A 39 -16.95 10.85 4.51
N ALA A 40 -17.92 10.95 5.42
CA ALA A 40 -18.17 9.95 6.48
C ALA A 40 -18.49 8.56 5.90
N ASP A 41 -19.23 8.50 4.80
CA ASP A 41 -19.57 7.24 4.13
C ASP A 41 -18.35 6.60 3.46
N LEU A 42 -17.45 7.42 2.87
CA LEU A 42 -16.18 6.92 2.34
C LEU A 42 -15.26 6.44 3.45
N TYR A 43 -15.16 7.18 4.54
CA TYR A 43 -14.41 6.78 5.73
C TYR A 43 -14.86 5.39 6.22
N LYS A 44 -16.17 5.22 6.38
CA LYS A 44 -16.75 3.94 6.80
C LYS A 44 -16.48 2.83 5.79
N LEU A 45 -16.60 3.13 4.50
CA LEU A 45 -16.29 2.18 3.43
C LEU A 45 -14.84 1.71 3.49
N LEU A 46 -13.90 2.65 3.56
CA LEU A 46 -12.46 2.36 3.59
C LEU A 46 -12.12 1.56 4.84
N LEU A 47 -12.63 1.94 6.02
CA LEU A 47 -12.40 1.22 7.26
C LEU A 47 -12.89 -0.24 7.18
N ASN A 48 -14.14 -0.44 6.76
CA ASN A 48 -14.71 -1.78 6.61
C ASN A 48 -13.93 -2.62 5.57
N THR A 49 -13.45 -1.98 4.50
CA THR A 49 -12.66 -2.65 3.46
C THR A 49 -11.30 -3.07 3.99
N THR A 50 -10.62 -2.17 4.72
CA THR A 50 -9.34 -2.47 5.39
C THR A 50 -9.48 -3.66 6.35
N GLU A 51 -10.49 -3.65 7.23
CA GLU A 51 -10.73 -4.75 8.16
C GLU A 51 -11.00 -6.09 7.44
N ARG A 52 -11.81 -6.05 6.38
CA ARG A 52 -12.13 -7.25 5.60
C ARG A 52 -10.89 -7.85 4.94
N ILE A 53 -10.02 -6.99 4.35
CA ILE A 53 -8.79 -7.44 3.69
C ILE A 53 -7.81 -7.97 4.73
N ALA A 54 -7.63 -7.27 5.86
CA ALA A 54 -6.74 -7.68 6.95
C ALA A 54 -7.14 -9.06 7.50
N ARG A 55 -8.44 -9.28 7.80
CA ARG A 55 -8.93 -10.60 8.25
C ARG A 55 -8.70 -11.71 7.22
N ARG A 56 -8.84 -11.40 5.93
CA ARG A 56 -8.56 -12.36 4.85
C ARG A 56 -7.08 -12.74 4.81
N ILE A 57 -6.18 -11.76 4.92
CA ILE A 57 -4.73 -11.99 4.94
C ILE A 57 -4.34 -12.85 6.15
N GLU A 58 -4.86 -12.54 7.34
CA GLU A 58 -4.57 -13.33 8.55
C GLU A 58 -5.04 -14.78 8.41
N ALA A 59 -6.24 -15.01 7.89
CA ALA A 59 -6.73 -16.37 7.62
C ALA A 59 -5.81 -17.11 6.63
N GLN A 60 -5.37 -16.44 5.56
CA GLN A 60 -4.45 -17.01 4.57
C GLN A 60 -3.06 -17.29 5.15
N LYS A 61 -2.56 -16.44 6.07
CA LYS A 61 -1.29 -16.67 6.77
C LYS A 61 -1.36 -17.89 7.69
N LEU A 62 -2.49 -18.09 8.38
CA LEU A 62 -2.71 -19.29 9.18
C LEU A 62 -2.73 -20.55 8.32
N GLU A 63 -3.46 -20.54 7.20
CA GLU A 63 -3.50 -21.67 6.26
C GLU A 63 -2.12 -21.94 5.64
N LEU A 64 -1.34 -20.87 5.35
CA LEU A 64 0.04 -20.99 4.88
C LEU A 64 0.94 -21.65 5.93
N ALA A 65 0.80 -21.31 7.19
CA ALA A 65 1.56 -21.94 8.29
C ALA A 65 1.25 -23.44 8.42
N GLU A 66 -0.01 -23.84 8.19
CA GLU A 66 -0.39 -25.25 8.17
C GLU A 66 0.22 -26.01 6.97
N SER A 67 0.44 -25.33 5.84
CA SER A 67 1.07 -25.94 4.66
C SER A 67 2.53 -26.31 4.85
N ALA A 68 3.21 -25.76 5.89
CA ALA A 68 4.58 -26.14 6.26
C ALA A 68 4.76 -27.63 6.59
N LYS A 69 3.68 -28.33 6.95
CA LYS A 69 3.66 -29.79 7.18
C LYS A 69 3.93 -30.61 5.92
N ARG A 70 3.97 -29.97 4.75
CA ARG A 70 4.18 -30.68 3.47
C ARG A 70 5.50 -31.44 3.41
N ASP A 71 6.58 -30.90 3.99
CA ASP A 71 7.90 -31.54 3.93
C ASP A 71 7.93 -32.84 4.73
N GLU A 72 7.17 -32.89 5.83
CA GLU A 72 6.96 -34.13 6.59
C GLU A 72 6.18 -35.18 5.77
N LEU A 73 5.16 -34.75 5.02
CA LEU A 73 4.38 -35.65 4.15
C LEU A 73 5.24 -36.19 3.01
N LYS A 74 6.09 -35.36 2.42
CA LYS A 74 7.04 -35.79 1.41
C LYS A 74 8.02 -36.82 1.97
N LEU A 75 8.62 -36.51 3.12
CA LEU A 75 9.53 -37.44 3.82
C LEU A 75 8.86 -38.80 4.08
N LYS A 76 7.63 -38.80 4.61
CA LYS A 76 6.88 -40.04 4.84
C LYS A 76 6.63 -40.81 3.54
N GLY A 77 6.30 -40.10 2.45
CA GLY A 77 6.16 -40.71 1.11
C GLY A 77 7.44 -41.35 0.60
N ASP A 78 8.58 -40.65 0.76
CA ASP A 78 9.89 -41.14 0.33
C ASP A 78 10.33 -42.36 1.18
N LEU A 79 10.12 -42.34 2.50
CA LEU A 79 10.43 -43.45 3.40
C LEU A 79 9.54 -44.67 3.10
N ILE A 80 8.25 -44.51 2.81
CA ILE A 80 7.37 -45.60 2.35
C ILE A 80 7.91 -46.17 1.05
N SER A 81 8.27 -45.31 0.09
CA SER A 81 8.78 -45.72 -1.23
C SER A 81 10.01 -46.59 -1.10
N ALA A 82 10.98 -46.22 -0.23
CA ALA A 82 12.20 -46.96 0.00
C ALA A 82 11.97 -48.30 0.71
N ASN A 83 10.88 -48.44 1.48
CA ASN A 83 10.56 -49.61 2.28
C ASN A 83 9.32 -50.40 1.79
N LEU A 84 8.89 -50.21 0.52
CA LEU A 84 7.72 -50.91 -0.03
C LEU A 84 7.76 -52.43 0.13
N TYR A 85 8.96 -53.03 0.08
CA TYR A 85 9.19 -54.48 0.23
C TYR A 85 8.88 -55.00 1.63
N ARG A 86 8.84 -54.11 2.66
CA ARG A 86 8.56 -54.43 4.07
C ARG A 86 7.09 -54.25 4.45
N ILE A 87 6.32 -53.64 3.59
CA ILE A 87 4.93 -53.25 3.89
C ILE A 87 3.99 -54.24 3.25
N GLU A 88 3.13 -54.85 4.07
CA GLU A 88 2.05 -55.72 3.60
C GLU A 88 0.69 -55.05 3.68
N LYS A 89 -0.23 -55.46 2.82
CA LYS A 89 -1.62 -54.97 2.87
C LYS A 89 -2.24 -55.35 4.20
N GLY A 90 -2.85 -54.41 4.89
CA GLY A 90 -3.49 -54.59 6.20
C GLY A 90 -2.66 -54.04 7.38
N MET A 91 -1.42 -53.68 7.16
CA MET A 91 -0.63 -52.93 8.16
C MET A 91 -1.24 -51.56 8.43
N ASP A 92 -1.22 -51.12 9.69
CA ASP A 92 -1.68 -49.82 10.14
C ASP A 92 -0.55 -48.79 10.30
N LYS A 93 0.69 -49.26 10.49
CA LYS A 93 1.87 -48.44 10.66
C LYS A 93 3.13 -49.21 10.26
N ILE A 94 4.18 -48.44 9.96
CA ILE A 94 5.55 -48.95 9.79
C ILE A 94 6.51 -48.01 10.48
N THR A 95 7.52 -48.61 11.14
CA THR A 95 8.66 -47.89 11.72
C THR A 95 9.86 -48.09 10.82
N VAL A 96 10.44 -46.99 10.33
CA VAL A 96 11.57 -46.97 9.41
C VAL A 96 12.61 -45.95 9.85
N GLU A 97 13.86 -46.12 9.47
CA GLU A 97 14.95 -45.18 9.72
C GLU A 97 14.84 -44.02 8.72
N ASN A 98 15.00 -42.79 9.22
CA ASN A 98 15.10 -41.61 8.38
C ASN A 98 16.53 -41.40 7.89
N PHE A 99 16.86 -41.96 6.77
CA PHE A 99 18.21 -41.87 6.15
C PHE A 99 18.53 -40.50 5.56
N TYR A 100 17.60 -39.53 5.60
CA TYR A 100 17.84 -38.15 5.23
C TYR A 100 18.42 -37.31 6.40
N ASP A 101 18.37 -37.84 7.62
CA ASP A 101 18.94 -37.23 8.83
C ASP A 101 20.24 -37.92 9.20
N GLU A 102 21.28 -37.16 9.52
CA GLU A 102 22.62 -37.71 9.91
C GLU A 102 22.57 -38.71 11.08
N ASN A 103 21.60 -38.49 12.00
CA ASN A 103 21.40 -39.37 13.16
C ASN A 103 20.50 -40.57 12.89
N CYS A 104 19.97 -40.71 11.66
CA CYS A 104 19.07 -41.77 11.24
C CYS A 104 17.97 -42.11 12.27
N PRO A 105 17.22 -41.11 12.79
CA PRO A 105 16.17 -41.37 13.76
C PRO A 105 15.09 -42.27 13.17
N THR A 106 14.45 -43.09 14.00
CA THR A 106 13.31 -43.90 13.57
C THR A 106 12.05 -43.05 13.49
N VAL A 107 11.31 -43.20 12.41
CA VAL A 107 10.01 -42.50 12.13
C VAL A 107 8.91 -43.55 12.02
N GLU A 108 7.85 -43.37 12.82
CA GLU A 108 6.63 -44.18 12.70
C GLU A 108 5.69 -43.48 11.68
N ILE A 109 5.24 -44.23 10.67
CA ILE A 109 4.40 -43.76 9.59
C ILE A 109 3.08 -44.53 9.61
N GLU A 110 1.97 -43.82 9.73
CA GLU A 110 0.64 -44.40 9.68
C GLU A 110 0.27 -44.85 8.27
N LEU A 111 -0.36 -46.01 8.17
CA LEU A 111 -0.82 -46.62 6.91
C LEU A 111 -2.33 -46.87 6.96
N ASP A 112 -3.03 -46.65 5.85
CA ASP A 112 -4.42 -47.08 5.71
C ASP A 112 -4.49 -48.59 5.36
N LYS A 113 -4.97 -49.39 6.29
CA LYS A 113 -5.11 -50.85 6.17
C LYS A 113 -5.87 -51.34 4.92
N ARG A 114 -6.74 -50.45 4.40
CA ARG A 114 -7.58 -50.77 3.21
C ARG A 114 -6.80 -50.60 1.92
N LEU A 115 -5.72 -49.82 1.96
CA LEU A 115 -4.89 -49.48 0.80
C LEU A 115 -3.74 -50.47 0.64
N THR A 116 -3.26 -50.62 -0.59
CA THR A 116 -2.01 -51.31 -0.87
C THR A 116 -0.81 -50.41 -0.48
N PRO A 117 0.39 -50.97 -0.25
CA PRO A 117 1.58 -50.18 0.05
C PRO A 117 1.79 -49.03 -0.94
N SER A 118 1.71 -49.29 -2.22
CA SER A 118 1.86 -48.28 -3.28
C SER A 118 0.77 -47.20 -3.23
N LYS A 119 -0.48 -47.53 -2.86
CA LYS A 119 -1.56 -46.56 -2.70
C LYS A 119 -1.38 -45.71 -1.45
N ASN A 120 -0.83 -46.26 -0.36
CA ASN A 120 -0.44 -45.46 0.82
C ASN A 120 0.63 -44.45 0.47
N MET A 121 1.68 -44.86 -0.22
CA MET A 121 2.72 -43.96 -0.73
C MET A 121 2.09 -42.83 -1.60
N GLN A 122 1.24 -43.19 -2.57
CA GLN A 122 0.57 -42.22 -3.45
C GLN A 122 -0.31 -41.23 -2.67
N LYS A 123 -0.96 -41.68 -1.58
CA LYS A 123 -1.75 -40.81 -0.70
C LYS A 123 -0.89 -39.72 -0.08
N TYR A 124 0.27 -40.06 0.51
CA TYR A 124 1.18 -39.08 1.09
C TYR A 124 1.69 -38.09 0.04
N TYR A 125 2.07 -38.56 -1.14
CA TYR A 125 2.47 -37.65 -2.23
C TYR A 125 1.32 -36.79 -2.78
N ALA A 126 0.09 -37.28 -2.77
CA ALA A 126 -1.05 -36.48 -3.17
C ALA A 126 -1.33 -35.34 -2.17
N GLU A 127 -1.24 -35.64 -0.88
CA GLU A 127 -1.37 -34.63 0.18
C GLU A 127 -0.21 -33.61 0.14
N TYR A 128 1.03 -34.07 -0.06
CA TYR A 128 2.18 -33.19 -0.30
C TYR A 128 1.93 -32.22 -1.46
N ARG A 129 1.55 -32.73 -2.64
CA ARG A 129 1.29 -31.90 -3.82
C ARG A 129 0.14 -30.89 -3.60
N LYS A 130 -0.87 -31.28 -2.84
CA LYS A 130 -1.96 -30.38 -2.47
C LYS A 130 -1.46 -29.21 -1.63
N LEU A 131 -0.64 -29.47 -0.62
CA LEU A 131 -0.07 -28.42 0.25
C LEU A 131 0.97 -27.58 -0.48
N ASP A 132 1.82 -28.17 -1.32
CA ASP A 132 2.81 -27.44 -2.16
C ASP A 132 2.12 -26.46 -3.11
N THR A 133 1.01 -26.88 -3.72
CA THR A 133 0.19 -26.01 -4.57
C THR A 133 -0.49 -24.91 -3.75
N ALA A 134 -1.04 -25.28 -2.57
CA ALA A 134 -1.68 -24.33 -1.67
C ALA A 134 -0.72 -23.23 -1.21
N GLU A 135 0.51 -23.59 -0.83
CA GLU A 135 1.53 -22.62 -0.41
C GLU A 135 1.82 -21.59 -1.50
N LYS A 136 2.03 -22.02 -2.74
CA LYS A 136 2.29 -21.12 -3.87
C LYS A 136 1.14 -20.14 -4.08
N ILE A 137 -0.11 -20.66 -4.08
CA ILE A 137 -1.31 -19.85 -4.26
C ILE A 137 -1.52 -18.89 -3.08
N LEU A 138 -1.31 -19.37 -1.84
CA LEU A 138 -1.48 -18.54 -0.64
C LEU A 138 -0.45 -17.43 -0.57
N THR A 139 0.82 -17.72 -0.87
CA THR A 139 1.89 -16.73 -0.92
C THR A 139 1.55 -15.60 -1.89
N GLU A 140 1.08 -15.95 -3.09
CA GLU A 140 0.67 -14.95 -4.09
C GLU A 140 -0.56 -14.15 -3.62
N ARG A 141 -1.57 -14.80 -3.05
CA ARG A 141 -2.80 -14.14 -2.55
C ARG A 141 -2.52 -13.22 -1.37
N ILE A 142 -1.61 -13.58 -0.47
CA ILE A 142 -1.17 -12.73 0.63
C ILE A 142 -0.50 -11.48 0.08
N ALA A 143 0.45 -11.62 -0.85
CA ALA A 143 1.11 -10.49 -1.47
C ALA A 143 0.11 -9.55 -2.19
N GLN A 144 -0.84 -10.11 -2.94
CA GLN A 144 -1.93 -9.33 -3.57
C GLN A 144 -2.80 -8.61 -2.52
N GLY A 145 -3.08 -9.26 -1.40
CA GLY A 145 -3.84 -8.66 -0.29
C GLY A 145 -3.10 -7.52 0.38
N GLU A 146 -1.81 -7.66 0.60
CA GLU A 146 -0.95 -6.61 1.16
C GLU A 146 -0.85 -5.41 0.22
N ASP A 147 -0.73 -5.64 -1.08
CA ASP A 147 -0.81 -4.60 -2.11
C ASP A 147 -2.16 -3.86 -2.11
N GLU A 148 -3.25 -4.61 -1.94
CA GLU A 148 -4.60 -4.05 -1.85
C GLU A 148 -4.75 -3.18 -0.59
N LEU A 149 -4.21 -3.61 0.56
CA LEU A 149 -4.18 -2.80 1.78
C LEU A 149 -3.39 -1.51 1.60
N ALA A 150 -2.21 -1.57 1.00
CA ALA A 150 -1.39 -0.40 0.72
C ALA A 150 -2.13 0.61 -0.16
N TYR A 151 -2.86 0.12 -1.18
CA TYR A 151 -3.71 0.98 -2.01
C TYR A 151 -4.83 1.64 -1.19
N ILE A 152 -5.58 0.89 -0.39
CA ILE A 152 -6.65 1.44 0.44
C ILE A 152 -6.10 2.47 1.45
N ASP A 153 -4.94 2.22 2.05
CA ASP A 153 -4.28 3.17 2.97
C ASP A 153 -3.87 4.46 2.23
N SER A 154 -3.43 4.37 0.98
CA SER A 154 -3.12 5.55 0.16
C SER A 154 -4.36 6.39 -0.18
N VAL A 155 -5.50 5.74 -0.47
CA VAL A 155 -6.78 6.45 -0.68
C VAL A 155 -7.27 7.07 0.62
N PHE A 156 -7.08 6.39 1.74
CA PHE A 156 -7.43 6.91 3.06
C PHE A 156 -6.62 8.16 3.40
N ASP A 157 -5.31 8.14 3.17
CA ASP A 157 -4.45 9.30 3.32
C ASP A 157 -4.88 10.45 2.39
N ALA A 158 -5.17 10.18 1.12
CA ALA A 158 -5.68 11.18 0.19
C ALA A 158 -6.99 11.81 0.70
N LEU A 159 -7.92 11.01 1.25
CA LEU A 159 -9.18 11.49 1.81
C LEU A 159 -8.95 12.44 3.00
N THR A 160 -7.96 12.18 3.85
CA THR A 160 -7.64 13.08 4.97
C THR A 160 -7.13 14.45 4.54
N ARG A 161 -6.58 14.53 3.32
CA ARG A 161 -6.02 15.76 2.74
C ARG A 161 -6.99 16.54 1.87
N THR A 162 -8.17 16.00 1.59
CA THR A 162 -9.18 16.68 0.76
C THR A 162 -9.69 17.97 1.41
N LYS A 163 -9.78 19.03 0.62
CA LYS A 163 -10.27 20.36 1.03
C LYS A 163 -11.55 20.79 0.29
N SER A 164 -12.01 20.02 -0.67
CA SER A 164 -13.18 20.36 -1.48
C SER A 164 -14.03 19.14 -1.83
N GLU A 165 -15.31 19.40 -2.13
CA GLU A 165 -16.26 18.37 -2.56
C GLU A 165 -15.82 17.68 -3.85
N ASP A 166 -15.25 18.44 -4.79
CA ASP A 166 -14.75 17.88 -6.05
C ASP A 166 -13.65 16.86 -5.80
N GLU A 167 -12.73 17.12 -4.86
CA GLU A 167 -11.67 16.18 -4.48
C GLU A 167 -12.23 14.88 -3.85
N VAL A 168 -13.27 14.98 -3.01
CA VAL A 168 -13.97 13.80 -2.47
C VAL A 168 -14.65 13.01 -3.59
N ASN A 169 -15.25 13.71 -4.56
CA ASN A 169 -15.90 13.06 -5.70
C ASN A 169 -14.89 12.41 -6.66
N GLU A 170 -13.69 12.98 -6.83
CA GLU A 170 -12.60 12.33 -7.55
C GLU A 170 -12.21 10.99 -6.89
N LEU A 171 -12.08 10.96 -5.54
CA LEU A 171 -11.80 9.70 -4.81
C LEU A 171 -12.96 8.69 -4.91
N ARG A 172 -14.22 9.17 -4.95
CA ARG A 172 -15.37 8.28 -5.20
C ARG A 172 -15.30 7.64 -6.58
N MET A 173 -14.92 8.41 -7.60
CA MET A 173 -14.74 7.89 -8.96
C MET A 173 -13.59 6.88 -9.00
N GLU A 174 -12.46 7.19 -8.40
CA GLU A 174 -11.33 6.26 -8.29
C GLU A 174 -11.76 4.93 -7.66
N LEU A 175 -12.47 4.99 -6.52
CA LEU A 175 -12.96 3.79 -5.84
C LEU A 175 -14.01 3.01 -6.64
N ALA A 176 -14.82 3.71 -7.45
CA ALA A 176 -15.79 3.07 -8.34
C ALA A 176 -15.10 2.38 -9.52
N GLU A 177 -14.12 3.02 -10.16
CA GLU A 177 -13.30 2.43 -11.22
C GLU A 177 -12.53 1.20 -10.73
N GLN A 178 -12.10 1.21 -9.47
CA GLN A 178 -11.41 0.09 -8.83
C GLN A 178 -12.36 -0.98 -8.25
N GLY A 179 -13.68 -0.83 -8.39
CA GLY A 179 -14.69 -1.80 -7.99
C GLY A 179 -15.07 -1.80 -6.50
N TYR A 180 -14.62 -0.81 -5.72
CA TYR A 180 -14.99 -0.69 -4.29
C TYR A 180 -16.33 0.01 -4.07
N LEU A 181 -16.77 0.82 -5.03
CA LEU A 181 -18.07 1.48 -5.04
C LEU A 181 -18.88 1.03 -6.27
N ARG A 182 -20.19 0.91 -6.10
CA ARG A 182 -21.09 0.69 -7.26
C ARG A 182 -21.24 2.00 -8.03
N ALA A 183 -21.09 1.95 -9.36
CA ALA A 183 -21.21 3.12 -10.25
C ALA A 183 -22.54 3.87 -10.08
N ASN A 184 -23.64 3.16 -9.76
CA ASN A 184 -24.95 3.76 -9.49
C ASN A 184 -25.00 4.70 -8.26
N LYS A 185 -23.96 4.70 -7.43
CA LYS A 185 -23.83 5.65 -6.30
C LYS A 185 -23.14 6.96 -6.69
N LEU A 186 -22.59 7.04 -7.89
CA LEU A 186 -22.03 8.26 -8.46
C LEU A 186 -23.19 9.12 -9.00
N LYS A 187 -23.73 10.00 -8.15
CA LYS A 187 -24.78 10.95 -8.56
C LYS A 187 -24.10 12.28 -8.93
N GLY A 188 -24.36 12.80 -10.12
CA GLY A 188 -23.92 14.13 -10.53
C GLY A 188 -23.04 14.16 -11.78
N LYS A 189 -22.64 15.37 -12.17
CA LYS A 189 -21.67 15.58 -13.25
C LYS A 189 -20.29 15.10 -12.78
N PRO A 190 -19.45 14.58 -13.70
CA PRO A 190 -18.08 14.25 -13.33
C PRO A 190 -17.38 15.47 -12.71
N PRO A 191 -16.62 15.31 -11.61
CA PRO A 191 -15.97 16.43 -10.95
C PRO A 191 -14.98 17.10 -11.90
N LYS A 192 -14.85 18.42 -11.76
CA LYS A 192 -13.77 19.14 -12.45
C LYS A 192 -12.45 18.74 -11.80
N THR A 193 -11.64 17.98 -12.52
CA THR A 193 -10.31 17.61 -12.05
C THR A 193 -9.44 18.86 -11.89
N LYS A 194 -8.97 19.11 -10.68
CA LYS A 194 -7.99 20.16 -10.42
C LYS A 194 -6.63 19.76 -11.00
N PRO A 195 -5.80 20.72 -11.44
CA PRO A 195 -4.42 20.40 -11.82
C PRO A 195 -3.63 19.90 -10.61
N PRO A 196 -2.51 19.21 -10.81
CA PRO A 196 -1.55 18.93 -9.74
C PRO A 196 -1.20 20.20 -8.97
N ILE A 197 -0.76 20.03 -7.72
CA ILE A 197 -0.25 21.18 -6.95
C ILE A 197 1.11 21.55 -7.54
N GLU A 198 1.34 22.83 -7.73
CA GLU A 198 2.59 23.36 -8.29
C GLU A 198 3.27 24.26 -7.27
N PHE A 199 4.57 24.05 -7.08
CA PHE A 199 5.45 24.92 -6.32
C PHE A 199 6.70 25.24 -7.15
N THR A 200 7.37 26.31 -6.80
CA THR A 200 8.67 26.66 -7.35
C THR A 200 9.73 26.54 -6.25
N SER A 201 10.82 25.83 -6.52
CA SER A 201 11.94 25.78 -5.58
C SER A 201 12.65 27.14 -5.48
N PRO A 202 13.45 27.38 -4.43
CA PRO A 202 14.28 28.59 -4.34
C PRO A 202 15.19 28.80 -5.56
N ASP A 203 15.61 27.72 -6.21
CA ASP A 203 16.45 27.74 -7.42
C ASP A 203 15.65 27.84 -8.73
N GLY A 204 14.33 28.05 -8.67
CA GLY A 204 13.47 28.28 -9.82
C GLY A 204 12.97 27.01 -10.53
N TYR A 205 13.16 25.80 -9.98
CA TYR A 205 12.62 24.58 -10.55
C TYR A 205 11.14 24.40 -10.22
N THR A 206 10.34 24.03 -11.21
CA THR A 206 8.94 23.68 -11.01
C THR A 206 8.81 22.29 -10.35
N ILE A 207 8.03 22.21 -9.29
CA ILE A 207 7.74 20.99 -8.55
C ILE A 207 6.26 20.71 -8.62
N LEU A 208 5.88 19.53 -9.14
CA LEU A 208 4.49 19.09 -9.30
C LEU A 208 4.17 18.00 -8.28
N ILE A 209 3.01 18.10 -7.62
CA ILE A 209 2.57 17.17 -6.58
C ILE A 209 1.17 16.65 -6.92
N GLY A 210 1.01 15.32 -6.92
CA GLY A 210 -0.28 14.67 -7.16
C GLY A 210 -1.20 14.74 -5.95
N ARG A 211 -2.49 15.01 -6.18
CA ARG A 211 -3.51 15.12 -5.13
C ARG A 211 -4.10 13.76 -4.71
N ASN A 212 -4.13 12.81 -5.64
CA ASN A 212 -4.68 11.46 -5.47
C ASN A 212 -3.92 10.46 -6.37
N ASN A 213 -4.24 9.18 -6.25
CA ASN A 213 -3.52 8.12 -6.96
C ASN A 213 -3.66 8.20 -8.48
N ILE A 214 -4.80 8.66 -9.00
CA ILE A 214 -5.00 8.87 -10.44
C ILE A 214 -4.08 9.99 -10.95
N GLN A 215 -3.94 11.07 -10.18
CA GLN A 215 -3.00 12.14 -10.53
C GLN A 215 -1.54 11.70 -10.36
N ASN A 216 -1.22 10.95 -9.32
CA ASN A 216 0.10 10.35 -9.14
C ASN A 216 0.51 9.51 -10.36
N ASP A 217 -0.42 8.69 -10.86
CA ASP A 217 -0.23 7.92 -12.09
C ASP A 217 0.03 8.82 -13.30
N LYS A 218 -0.84 9.81 -13.53
CA LYS A 218 -0.72 10.74 -14.66
C LYS A 218 0.59 11.51 -14.62
N LEU A 219 0.98 12.01 -13.44
CA LEU A 219 2.25 12.70 -13.24
C LEU A 219 3.43 11.82 -13.64
N THR A 220 3.47 10.59 -13.13
CA THR A 220 4.61 9.70 -13.29
C THR A 220 4.69 9.08 -14.69
N THR A 221 3.53 8.72 -15.28
CA THR A 221 3.53 7.93 -16.53
C THR A 221 3.27 8.75 -17.80
N LYS A 222 2.71 9.96 -17.68
CA LYS A 222 2.28 10.76 -18.84
C LYS A 222 2.84 12.18 -18.88
N LEU A 223 3.02 12.83 -17.72
CA LEU A 223 3.41 14.22 -17.65
C LEU A 223 4.91 14.44 -17.44
N ALA A 224 5.56 13.57 -16.68
CA ALA A 224 6.99 13.67 -16.40
C ALA A 224 7.83 13.28 -17.62
N ASP A 225 8.89 14.04 -17.86
CA ASP A 225 9.90 13.75 -18.87
C ASP A 225 10.96 12.78 -18.33
N LYS A 226 11.66 12.06 -19.22
CA LYS A 226 12.64 11.05 -18.83
C LYS A 226 13.80 11.58 -17.97
N THR A 227 14.06 12.87 -18.04
CA THR A 227 15.10 13.57 -17.27
C THR A 227 14.62 14.04 -15.91
N ASP A 228 13.31 14.16 -15.69
CA ASP A 228 12.73 14.63 -14.44
C ASP A 228 13.06 13.70 -13.27
N ILE A 229 12.98 14.25 -12.06
CA ILE A 229 13.20 13.50 -10.82
C ILE A 229 11.84 13.23 -10.17
N TRP A 230 11.59 11.96 -9.88
CA TRP A 230 10.45 11.49 -9.12
C TRP A 230 10.86 11.29 -7.65
N LEU A 231 9.99 11.72 -6.73
CA LEU A 231 10.16 11.54 -5.30
C LEU A 231 8.89 10.96 -4.67
N HIS A 232 9.08 10.16 -3.61
CA HIS A 232 7.99 9.62 -2.79
C HIS A 232 8.52 9.21 -1.42
N THR A 233 7.68 9.28 -0.38
CA THR A 233 8.00 8.79 0.96
C THR A 233 8.16 7.27 0.98
N LYS A 234 9.26 6.79 1.54
CA LYS A 234 9.61 5.37 1.52
C LYS A 234 8.68 4.56 2.43
N ASN A 235 7.96 3.59 1.86
CA ASN A 235 7.03 2.71 2.57
C ASN A 235 5.93 3.45 3.37
N ILE A 236 5.64 4.69 3.01
CA ILE A 236 4.62 5.52 3.68
C ILE A 236 3.69 6.06 2.59
N PRO A 237 2.35 5.96 2.74
CA PRO A 237 1.41 6.57 1.81
C PRO A 237 1.63 8.07 1.65
N GLY A 238 1.59 8.56 0.40
CA GLY A 238 1.86 9.95 0.10
C GLY A 238 1.65 10.29 -1.38
N SER A 239 2.00 11.51 -1.74
CA SER A 239 1.95 12.00 -3.11
C SER A 239 3.21 11.68 -3.89
N HIS A 240 3.05 11.41 -5.19
CA HIS A 240 4.18 11.50 -6.11
C HIS A 240 4.55 12.97 -6.32
N VAL A 241 5.82 13.25 -6.23
CA VAL A 241 6.39 14.59 -6.46
C VAL A 241 7.33 14.50 -7.65
N ILE A 242 7.23 15.46 -8.57
CA ILE A 242 8.08 15.53 -9.77
C ILE A 242 8.78 16.87 -9.80
N ILE A 243 10.11 16.86 -9.87
CA ILE A 243 10.92 18.04 -10.20
C ILE A 243 11.08 18.09 -11.71
N ARG A 244 10.59 19.16 -12.33
CA ARG A 244 10.78 19.43 -13.76
C ARG A 244 12.20 19.92 -14.00
N THR A 245 13.04 19.08 -14.55
CA THR A 245 14.47 19.41 -14.72
C THR A 245 14.77 20.09 -16.05
N ASN A 246 13.93 19.92 -17.04
CA ASN A 246 14.17 20.40 -18.42
C ASN A 246 15.55 19.99 -18.96
N GLY A 247 16.05 18.82 -18.51
CA GLY A 247 17.35 18.28 -18.91
C GLY A 247 18.54 18.79 -18.11
N THR A 248 18.34 19.66 -17.12
CA THR A 248 19.40 20.14 -16.21
C THR A 248 19.49 19.27 -14.96
N VAL A 249 20.60 19.34 -14.24
CA VAL A 249 20.74 18.65 -12.96
C VAL A 249 20.36 19.64 -11.85
N PRO A 250 19.29 19.40 -11.09
CA PRO A 250 18.91 20.31 -10.01
C PRO A 250 19.92 20.23 -8.86
N PRO A 251 20.14 21.36 -8.15
CA PRO A 251 20.94 21.39 -6.93
C PRO A 251 20.36 20.49 -5.83
N ASP A 252 21.22 20.07 -4.89
CA ASP A 252 20.79 19.26 -3.74
C ASP A 252 19.72 19.96 -2.90
N ASP A 253 19.78 21.28 -2.75
CA ASP A 253 18.79 22.07 -2.02
C ASP A 253 17.40 21.99 -2.67
N THR A 254 17.30 21.99 -4.00
CA THR A 254 16.05 21.73 -4.71
C THR A 254 15.51 20.32 -4.43
N ILE A 255 16.38 19.29 -4.40
CA ILE A 255 15.98 17.91 -4.08
C ILE A 255 15.48 17.82 -2.63
N LEU A 256 16.19 18.43 -1.68
CA LEU A 256 15.80 18.48 -0.27
C LEU A 256 14.48 19.23 -0.08
N TYR A 257 14.29 20.36 -0.74
CA TYR A 257 13.04 21.11 -0.71
C TYR A 257 11.86 20.26 -1.24
N ALA A 258 12.03 19.62 -2.40
CA ALA A 258 11.00 18.73 -2.96
C ALA A 258 10.74 17.50 -2.06
N ALA A 259 11.76 16.95 -1.42
CA ALA A 259 11.61 15.87 -0.45
C ALA A 259 10.83 16.33 0.80
N GLY A 260 11.08 17.56 1.29
CA GLY A 260 10.31 18.18 2.37
C GLY A 260 8.82 18.33 2.02
N LEU A 261 8.53 18.74 0.78
CA LEU A 261 7.16 18.79 0.26
C LEU A 261 6.53 17.38 0.14
N ALA A 262 7.28 16.37 -0.33
CA ALA A 262 6.81 14.99 -0.39
C ALA A 262 6.46 14.46 1.01
N ALA A 263 7.30 14.73 2.00
CA ALA A 263 7.05 14.37 3.39
C ALA A 263 5.80 15.07 3.96
N PHE A 264 5.60 16.35 3.66
CA PHE A 264 4.42 17.11 4.07
C PHE A 264 3.12 16.59 3.43
N HIS A 265 3.19 16.16 2.16
CA HIS A 265 2.07 15.57 1.42
C HIS A 265 1.99 14.06 1.60
N SER A 266 2.31 13.53 2.78
CA SER A 266 2.24 12.11 3.14
C SER A 266 1.58 11.91 4.50
N LYS A 267 1.34 10.65 4.83
CA LYS A 267 0.86 10.24 6.16
C LYS A 267 1.82 10.63 7.30
N ALA A 268 3.10 10.86 6.97
CA ALA A 268 4.15 11.24 7.93
C ALA A 268 4.33 12.77 8.10
N LYS A 269 3.37 13.59 7.70
CA LYS A 269 3.47 15.08 7.71
C LYS A 269 3.80 15.70 9.08
N ASN A 270 3.56 15.00 10.17
CA ASN A 270 3.81 15.45 11.53
C ASN A 270 5.03 14.75 12.18
N SER A 271 5.76 13.96 11.40
CA SER A 271 6.94 13.23 11.86
C SER A 271 8.21 14.03 11.56
N SER A 272 9.29 13.75 12.27
CA SER A 272 10.64 14.19 11.93
C SER A 272 11.40 13.08 11.21
N GLN A 273 12.43 13.42 10.42
CA GLN A 273 13.30 12.45 9.74
C GLN A 273 12.54 11.45 8.86
N VAL A 274 11.62 11.97 8.03
CA VAL A 274 10.83 11.16 7.09
C VAL A 274 11.74 10.67 5.95
N PRO A 275 11.84 9.36 5.70
CA PRO A 275 12.60 8.84 4.57
C PRO A 275 11.85 9.12 3.25
N VAL A 276 12.53 9.76 2.32
CA VAL A 276 12.02 10.05 0.97
C VAL A 276 12.97 9.47 -0.06
N ASP A 277 12.44 8.60 -0.90
CA ASP A 277 13.16 8.04 -2.05
C ASP A 277 13.04 9.02 -3.23
N TYR A 278 14.14 9.19 -3.97
CA TYR A 278 14.16 9.97 -5.21
C TYR A 278 14.98 9.27 -6.28
N VAL A 279 14.54 9.44 -7.52
CA VAL A 279 15.16 8.78 -8.68
C VAL A 279 14.74 9.45 -9.99
N ASN A 280 15.56 9.35 -11.03
CA ASN A 280 15.13 9.76 -12.37
C ASN A 280 13.93 8.95 -12.84
N ILE A 281 12.95 9.62 -13.46
CA ILE A 281 11.69 9.01 -13.93
C ILE A 281 11.91 7.82 -14.86
N LYS A 282 13.01 7.79 -15.63
CA LYS A 282 13.37 6.67 -16.52
C LYS A 282 13.52 5.32 -15.80
N PHE A 283 13.75 5.35 -14.49
CA PHE A 283 13.87 4.14 -13.65
C PHE A 283 12.57 3.79 -12.91
N VAL A 284 11.51 4.58 -13.10
CA VAL A 284 10.19 4.35 -12.50
C VAL A 284 9.28 3.70 -13.54
N LYS A 285 8.63 2.61 -13.15
CA LYS A 285 7.72 1.86 -14.03
C LYS A 285 6.45 1.50 -13.30
N LYS A 286 5.32 1.57 -13.99
CA LYS A 286 4.06 1.02 -13.51
C LYS A 286 3.93 -0.43 -13.97
N PRO A 287 3.79 -1.41 -13.05
CA PRO A 287 3.50 -2.80 -13.42
C PRO A 287 2.16 -2.91 -14.14
N SER A 288 2.05 -3.86 -15.07
CA SER A 288 0.78 -4.14 -15.74
C SER A 288 -0.27 -4.60 -14.73
N GLY A 289 -1.47 -4.04 -14.81
CA GLY A 289 -2.58 -4.35 -13.89
C GLY A 289 -2.44 -3.76 -12.47
N ALA A 290 -1.38 -3.01 -12.18
CA ALA A 290 -1.21 -2.39 -10.87
C ALA A 290 -2.29 -1.31 -10.59
N LYS A 291 -2.69 -1.21 -9.32
CA LYS A 291 -3.60 -0.17 -8.83
C LYS A 291 -3.04 1.23 -9.12
N PRO A 292 -3.92 2.27 -9.23
CA PRO A 292 -3.46 3.65 -9.37
C PRO A 292 -2.48 4.05 -8.27
N GLY A 293 -1.44 4.81 -8.63
CA GLY A 293 -0.40 5.25 -7.71
C GLY A 293 0.69 4.21 -7.41
N LYS A 294 0.50 2.94 -7.78
CA LYS A 294 1.55 1.92 -7.57
C LYS A 294 2.58 1.96 -8.68
N VAL A 295 3.84 2.14 -8.29
CA VAL A 295 5.02 2.07 -9.18
C VAL A 295 6.11 1.20 -8.56
N ILE A 296 6.99 0.69 -9.40
CA ILE A 296 8.26 0.06 -9.02
C ILE A 296 9.39 0.92 -9.57
N PHE A 297 10.49 0.99 -8.85
CA PHE A 297 11.65 1.78 -9.25
C PHE A 297 12.95 1.11 -8.82
N THR A 298 14.02 1.48 -9.48
CA THR A 298 15.38 1.02 -9.20
C THR A 298 16.33 2.21 -9.17
N ASN A 299 17.55 2.03 -8.65
CA ASN A 299 18.58 3.06 -8.58
C ASN A 299 18.17 4.33 -7.80
N ASN A 300 17.23 4.19 -6.86
CA ASN A 300 16.83 5.29 -6.00
C ASN A 300 17.91 5.62 -4.96
N ARG A 301 17.89 6.87 -4.52
CA ARG A 301 18.56 7.35 -3.31
C ARG A 301 17.50 7.71 -2.28
N THR A 302 17.87 7.65 -1.01
CA THR A 302 16.96 8.00 0.11
C THR A 302 17.57 9.16 0.88
N VAL A 303 16.75 10.18 1.16
CA VAL A 303 17.08 11.28 2.07
C VAL A 303 16.12 11.24 3.26
N TYR A 304 16.60 11.70 4.41
CA TYR A 304 15.80 11.86 5.62
C TYR A 304 15.56 13.33 5.86
N ILE A 305 14.29 13.74 5.86
CA ILE A 305 13.92 15.15 5.88
C ILE A 305 12.77 15.42 6.85
N THR A 306 12.76 16.62 7.45
CA THR A 306 11.60 17.12 8.18
C THR A 306 10.60 17.68 7.16
N PRO A 307 9.29 17.39 7.29
CA PRO A 307 8.26 17.93 6.40
C PRO A 307 8.29 19.46 6.36
N ILE A 308 8.25 20.03 5.16
CA ILE A 308 8.18 21.47 4.94
C ILE A 308 6.74 21.85 4.68
N ASN A 309 6.17 22.70 5.54
CA ASN A 309 4.84 23.26 5.31
C ASN A 309 4.93 24.45 4.34
N PRO A 310 4.51 24.31 3.07
CA PRO A 310 4.62 25.39 2.09
C PRO A 310 3.54 26.48 2.26
N TYR A 311 2.64 26.31 3.21
CA TYR A 311 1.53 27.23 3.49
C TYR A 311 1.72 28.00 4.81
N SER A 312 2.81 27.78 5.54
CA SER A 312 3.17 28.63 6.67
C SER A 312 3.70 29.94 6.09
N GLU A 313 3.02 31.04 6.31
CA GLU A 313 3.59 32.37 6.16
C GLU A 313 4.82 32.45 7.09
N GLU A 314 5.94 32.87 6.58
CA GLU A 314 7.14 33.19 7.36
C GLU A 314 6.87 34.24 8.42
#